data_220e1da26269604032d11eff820c09b1
#
_entry.id   220e1da26269604032d11eff820c09b1
#
_cell.length_a   1.000
_cell.length_b   1.000
_cell.length_c   1.000
_cell.angle_alpha   90.00
_cell.angle_beta   90.00
_cell.angle_gamma   90.00
#
_symmetry.space_group_name_H-M   'P 1'
#
loop_
_entity.id
_entity.type
_entity.pdbx_description
1 polymer ?
#
loop_
_entity_poly.entity_id
_entity_poly.type
_entity_poly.pdbx_seq_one_letter_code
_entity_poly.pdbx_strand_id
1 'polypeptide(L)'
;MSSAGRVKERTRLDPRIIDDKLAGLYHKGQDRIWNGKEYLQECLDKHGGINIKTNNVEALHNIFMIILWGELAAWKISASLATEIEDDSARMAATAQAHDEARHFYVMKDYLELLNGNTTKEDLNKHADRFLSYILDANHISKKLLGMQMMVEPLALTLFRIVREKDVDPVLSDLLIMFERDEARHVAFGTLHLPSVLRKMTTPQRVDLWIWQFRGYMKQFQILYSLEESFEQLGIRPRRVYEAARKKQLNAINIMADEMGIQYPFIDAMMRISDARYELGTASEDRPYLQRIRRATEKVLA
;
A
#
# COMPACT_ATOMS: atom_id res chain seq x y z
N MET A 1 -11.27 33.30 -19.52
CA MET A 1 -10.93 33.68 -18.14
C MET A 1 -10.89 32.42 -17.30
N SER A 2 -9.69 31.94 -17.05
CA SER A 2 -9.41 30.66 -16.39
C SER A 2 -9.56 30.81 -14.89
N SER A 3 -10.46 30.05 -14.26
CA SER A 3 -10.52 29.90 -12.81
C SER A 3 -9.49 28.88 -12.38
N ALA A 4 -8.25 29.32 -12.20
CA ALA A 4 -7.24 28.54 -11.51
C ALA A 4 -7.70 28.36 -10.06
N GLY A 5 -8.16 27.15 -9.72
CA GLY A 5 -8.53 26.78 -8.36
C GLY A 5 -7.33 26.98 -7.44
N ARG A 6 -7.42 27.90 -6.48
CA ARG A 6 -6.46 28.07 -5.40
C ARG A 6 -6.35 26.73 -4.66
N VAL A 7 -5.19 26.09 -4.76
CA VAL A 7 -4.81 25.02 -3.85
C VAL A 7 -4.88 25.60 -2.43
N LYS A 8 -5.74 25.06 -1.57
CA LYS A 8 -5.78 25.44 -0.16
C LYS A 8 -4.41 25.10 0.44
N GLU A 9 -3.65 26.13 0.80
CA GLU A 9 -2.44 25.96 1.61
C GLU A 9 -2.81 25.13 2.86
N ARG A 10 -2.29 23.92 2.95
CA ARG A 10 -2.42 23.15 4.18
C ARG A 10 -1.64 23.89 5.25
N THR A 11 -2.32 24.39 6.26
CA THR A 11 -1.69 25.02 7.42
C THR A 11 -0.70 24.03 8.02
N ARG A 12 0.57 24.37 8.04
CA ARG A 12 1.62 23.55 8.68
C ARG A 12 1.22 23.32 10.14
N LEU A 13 1.18 22.08 10.57
CA LEU A 13 0.94 21.77 11.96
C LEU A 13 2.16 22.19 12.81
N ASP A 14 1.91 22.70 14.01
CA ASP A 14 2.94 22.95 15.01
C ASP A 14 3.73 21.64 15.27
N PRO A 15 5.06 21.65 15.30
CA PRO A 15 5.87 20.47 15.60
C PRO A 15 5.44 19.71 16.85
N ARG A 16 5.04 20.42 17.92
CA ARG A 16 4.53 19.81 19.16
C ARG A 16 3.24 19.03 18.94
N ILE A 17 2.35 19.54 18.08
CA ILE A 17 1.12 18.83 17.72
C ILE A 17 1.44 17.56 16.92
N ILE A 18 2.48 17.58 16.08
CA ILE A 18 2.94 16.40 15.33
C ILE A 18 3.49 15.36 16.30
N ASP A 19 4.33 15.77 17.25
CA ASP A 19 4.90 14.93 18.30
C ASP A 19 3.81 14.24 19.13
N ASP A 20 2.84 15.00 19.63
CA ASP A 20 1.70 14.47 20.39
C ASP A 20 0.88 13.47 19.56
N LYS A 21 0.69 13.74 18.27
CA LYS A 21 -0.01 12.83 17.36
C LYS A 21 0.78 11.53 17.13
N LEU A 22 2.09 11.62 16.93
CA LEU A 22 2.96 10.45 16.74
C LEU A 22 3.00 9.58 18.00
N ALA A 23 3.19 10.17 19.19
CA ALA A 23 3.07 9.47 20.45
C ALA A 23 1.68 8.83 20.63
N GLY A 24 0.63 9.56 20.23
CA GLY A 24 -0.75 9.07 20.25
C GLY A 24 -0.98 7.86 19.34
N LEU A 25 -0.23 7.70 18.22
CA LEU A 25 -0.30 6.50 17.39
C LEU A 25 0.23 5.27 18.13
N TYR A 26 1.35 5.42 18.83
CA TYR A 26 1.90 4.37 19.68
C TYR A 26 0.90 3.93 20.75
N HIS A 27 0.39 4.87 21.57
CA HIS A 27 -0.54 4.54 22.64
C HIS A 27 -1.83 3.89 22.13
N LYS A 28 -2.39 4.39 21.03
CA LYS A 28 -3.53 3.73 20.36
C LYS A 28 -3.22 2.32 19.88
N GLY A 29 -1.97 2.08 19.44
CA GLY A 29 -1.51 0.74 19.09
C GLY A 29 -1.53 -0.18 20.31
N GLN A 30 -0.98 0.28 21.45
CA GLN A 30 -0.96 -0.48 22.71
C GLN A 30 -2.38 -0.80 23.21
N ASP A 31 -3.29 0.19 23.22
CA ASP A 31 -4.68 0.01 23.67
C ASP A 31 -5.50 -0.95 22.80
N ARG A 32 -5.03 -1.24 21.60
CA ARG A 32 -5.76 -2.02 20.58
C ARG A 32 -5.02 -3.28 20.15
N ILE A 33 -4.04 -3.71 20.94
CA ILE A 33 -3.36 -4.99 20.68
C ILE A 33 -4.41 -6.12 20.73
N TRP A 34 -4.34 -6.99 19.76
CA TRP A 34 -5.15 -8.17 19.65
C TRP A 34 -4.28 -9.42 19.48
N ASN A 35 -4.75 -10.54 20.02
CA ASN A 35 -4.07 -11.82 19.85
C ASN A 35 -4.47 -12.42 18.51
N GLY A 36 -3.56 -12.44 17.56
CA GLY A 36 -3.84 -12.88 16.19
C GLY A 36 -4.25 -14.34 16.12
N LYS A 37 -3.62 -15.22 16.93
CA LYS A 37 -3.94 -16.65 16.95
C LYS A 37 -5.33 -16.91 17.54
N GLU A 38 -5.67 -16.26 18.64
CA GLU A 38 -6.99 -16.38 19.26
C GLU A 38 -8.07 -15.82 18.32
N TYR A 39 -7.84 -14.64 17.74
CA TYR A 39 -8.81 -14.00 16.85
C TYR A 39 -9.05 -14.81 15.56
N LEU A 40 -8.00 -15.39 14.96
CA LEU A 40 -8.17 -16.30 13.83
C LEU A 40 -9.03 -17.50 14.23
N GLN A 41 -8.79 -18.09 15.40
CA GLN A 41 -9.59 -19.22 15.87
C GLN A 41 -11.05 -18.82 16.13
N GLU A 42 -11.29 -17.67 16.76
CA GLU A 42 -12.65 -17.11 16.94
C GLU A 42 -13.39 -16.94 15.61
N CYS A 43 -12.70 -16.41 14.57
CA CYS A 43 -13.28 -16.28 13.24
C CYS A 43 -13.60 -17.65 12.61
N LEU A 44 -12.71 -18.63 12.74
CA LEU A 44 -12.93 -19.99 12.24
C LEU A 44 -14.13 -20.64 12.95
N ASP A 45 -14.23 -20.54 14.26
CA ASP A 45 -15.33 -21.09 15.05
C ASP A 45 -16.67 -20.41 14.71
N LYS A 46 -16.65 -19.08 14.57
CA LYS A 46 -17.82 -18.28 14.21
C LYS A 46 -18.42 -18.65 12.86
N HIS A 47 -17.58 -18.93 11.88
CA HIS A 47 -18.00 -19.20 10.50
C HIS A 47 -18.00 -20.70 10.13
N GLY A 48 -17.56 -21.58 11.04
CA GLY A 48 -17.45 -23.02 10.78
C GLY A 48 -16.30 -23.37 9.85
N GLY A 49 -15.23 -22.58 9.85
CA GLY A 49 -14.06 -22.73 9.00
C GLY A 49 -14.07 -21.82 7.76
N ILE A 50 -13.05 -21.98 6.92
CA ILE A 50 -12.93 -21.25 5.64
C ILE A 50 -14.03 -21.71 4.69
N ASN A 51 -14.77 -20.77 4.13
CA ASN A 51 -15.91 -21.04 3.24
C ASN A 51 -15.76 -20.27 1.91
N ILE A 52 -14.92 -20.79 1.05
CA ILE A 52 -14.63 -20.21 -0.27
C ILE A 52 -15.00 -21.21 -1.38
N LYS A 53 -15.49 -20.70 -2.52
CA LYS A 53 -15.71 -21.54 -3.71
C LYS A 53 -14.37 -22.12 -4.19
N THR A 54 -14.34 -23.40 -4.50
CA THR A 54 -13.10 -24.11 -4.88
C THR A 54 -12.34 -23.43 -6.02
N ASN A 55 -13.03 -22.91 -7.02
CA ASN A 55 -12.40 -22.18 -8.14
C ASN A 55 -11.81 -20.83 -7.74
N ASN A 56 -12.12 -20.29 -6.57
CA ASN A 56 -11.61 -19.01 -6.08
C ASN A 56 -10.38 -19.15 -5.17
N VAL A 57 -10.07 -20.38 -4.70
CA VAL A 57 -8.97 -20.64 -3.75
C VAL A 57 -7.64 -20.14 -4.29
N GLU A 58 -7.28 -20.58 -5.50
CA GLU A 58 -6.01 -20.19 -6.13
C GLU A 58 -5.92 -18.67 -6.38
N ALA A 59 -6.99 -18.06 -6.85
CA ALA A 59 -7.02 -16.62 -7.10
C ALA A 59 -6.85 -15.80 -5.81
N LEU A 60 -7.53 -16.21 -4.73
CA LEU A 60 -7.38 -15.57 -3.42
C LEU A 60 -5.97 -15.78 -2.86
N HIS A 61 -5.46 -17.00 -2.96
CA HIS A 61 -4.11 -17.35 -2.54
C HIS A 61 -3.06 -16.50 -3.27
N ASN A 62 -3.13 -16.38 -4.59
CA ASN A 62 -2.20 -15.57 -5.39
C ASN A 62 -2.18 -14.09 -4.96
N ILE A 63 -3.33 -13.51 -4.65
CA ILE A 63 -3.41 -12.11 -4.16
C ILE A 63 -2.79 -12.02 -2.77
N PHE A 64 -3.17 -12.91 -1.85
CA PHE A 64 -2.76 -12.81 -0.45
C PHE A 64 -1.34 -13.33 -0.18
N MET A 65 -0.73 -14.09 -1.06
CA MET A 65 0.71 -14.34 -1.04
C MET A 65 1.52 -13.04 -1.21
N ILE A 66 1.04 -12.11 -2.02
CA ILE A 66 1.68 -10.79 -2.16
C ILE A 66 1.54 -9.98 -0.87
N ILE A 67 0.38 -10.04 -0.23
CA ILE A 67 0.15 -9.40 1.07
C ILE A 67 1.07 -10.03 2.12
N LEU A 68 1.09 -11.35 2.28
CA LEU A 68 1.93 -12.05 3.25
C LEU A 68 3.40 -11.60 3.19
N TRP A 69 3.99 -11.60 2.00
CA TRP A 69 5.37 -11.17 1.83
C TRP A 69 5.55 -9.65 1.92
N GLY A 70 4.47 -8.89 1.66
CA GLY A 70 4.36 -7.47 1.97
C GLY A 70 4.45 -7.19 3.46
N GLU A 71 3.70 -7.92 4.30
CA GLU A 71 3.75 -7.82 5.77
C GLU A 71 5.16 -8.12 6.31
N LEU A 72 5.86 -9.13 5.75
CA LEU A 72 7.25 -9.39 6.12
C LEU A 72 8.18 -8.22 5.75
N ALA A 73 7.98 -7.62 4.59
CA ALA A 73 8.75 -6.46 4.17
C ALA A 73 8.43 -5.24 5.06
N ALA A 74 7.16 -5.03 5.39
CA ALA A 74 6.69 -3.98 6.28
C ALA A 74 7.27 -4.14 7.69
N TRP A 75 7.27 -5.36 8.23
CA TRP A 75 7.92 -5.65 9.50
C TRP A 75 9.41 -5.28 9.48
N LYS A 76 10.18 -5.71 8.48
CA LYS A 76 11.62 -5.40 8.37
C LYS A 76 11.89 -3.90 8.26
N ILE A 77 11.12 -3.20 7.43
CA ILE A 77 11.28 -1.75 7.24
C ILE A 77 10.91 -0.99 8.52
N SER A 78 9.81 -1.35 9.18
CA SER A 78 9.36 -0.69 10.40
C SER A 78 10.32 -0.91 11.57
N ALA A 79 10.89 -2.12 11.70
CA ALA A 79 11.97 -2.41 12.67
C ALA A 79 13.23 -1.58 12.37
N SER A 80 13.60 -1.43 11.11
CA SER A 80 14.71 -0.57 10.70
C SER A 80 14.44 0.91 11.01
N LEU A 81 13.24 1.41 10.70
CA LEU A 81 12.83 2.77 11.05
C LEU A 81 12.84 3.02 12.56
N ALA A 82 12.43 2.06 13.37
CA ALA A 82 12.47 2.14 14.83
C ALA A 82 13.91 2.30 15.39
N THR A 83 14.92 1.85 14.67
CA THR A 83 16.32 2.02 15.05
C THR A 83 16.97 3.27 14.46
N GLU A 84 16.56 3.70 13.27
CA GLU A 84 17.21 4.79 12.52
C GLU A 84 16.60 6.18 12.80
N ILE A 85 15.33 6.26 13.20
CA ILE A 85 14.66 7.54 13.50
C ILE A 85 15.18 8.08 14.82
N GLU A 86 15.59 9.36 14.84
CA GLU A 86 16.09 10.06 16.03
C GLU A 86 14.96 10.56 16.94
N ASP A 87 13.83 10.97 16.36
CA ASP A 87 12.66 11.47 17.08
C ASP A 87 11.96 10.36 17.86
N ASP A 88 11.86 10.50 19.17
CA ASP A 88 11.36 9.43 20.06
C ASP A 88 9.89 9.12 19.81
N SER A 89 9.04 10.11 19.52
CA SER A 89 7.62 9.90 19.22
C SER A 89 7.41 9.12 17.93
N ALA A 90 8.21 9.45 16.89
CA ALA A 90 8.19 8.73 15.62
C ALA A 90 8.81 7.34 15.75
N ARG A 91 9.87 7.17 16.56
CA ARG A 91 10.50 5.88 16.88
C ARG A 91 9.51 4.94 17.57
N MET A 92 8.76 5.45 18.56
CA MET A 92 7.71 4.69 19.24
C MET A 92 6.61 4.25 18.26
N ALA A 93 6.16 5.13 17.36
CA ALA A 93 5.18 4.79 16.33
C ALA A 93 5.70 3.69 15.38
N ALA A 94 6.97 3.77 14.94
CA ALA A 94 7.60 2.74 14.11
C ALA A 94 7.74 1.40 14.86
N THR A 95 8.03 1.42 16.16
CA THR A 95 8.09 0.23 17.01
C THR A 95 6.73 -0.46 17.11
N ALA A 96 5.66 0.31 17.32
CA ALA A 96 4.30 -0.23 17.35
C ALA A 96 3.93 -0.85 16.00
N GLN A 97 4.27 -0.18 14.89
CA GLN A 97 4.07 -0.72 13.56
C GLN A 97 4.81 -2.05 13.38
N ALA A 98 6.10 -2.12 13.72
CA ALA A 98 6.86 -3.37 13.59
C ALA A 98 6.23 -4.54 14.37
N HIS A 99 5.62 -4.28 15.52
CA HIS A 99 4.89 -5.27 16.29
C HIS A 99 3.60 -5.70 15.57
N ASP A 100 2.85 -4.75 15.02
CA ASP A 100 1.62 -5.02 14.27
C ASP A 100 1.92 -5.87 13.02
N GLU A 101 2.97 -5.52 12.24
CA GLU A 101 3.36 -6.23 11.02
C GLU A 101 3.84 -7.67 11.30
N ALA A 102 4.52 -7.89 12.42
CA ALA A 102 4.88 -9.25 12.84
C ALA A 102 3.63 -10.10 13.11
N ARG A 103 2.60 -9.51 13.71
CA ARG A 103 1.30 -10.16 13.94
C ARG A 103 0.56 -10.41 12.64
N HIS A 104 0.50 -9.43 11.75
CA HIS A 104 -0.12 -9.54 10.43
C HIS A 104 0.51 -10.67 9.63
N PHE A 105 1.83 -10.72 9.61
CA PHE A 105 2.58 -11.76 8.88
C PHE A 105 2.20 -13.17 9.35
N TYR A 106 2.25 -13.47 10.65
CA TYR A 106 1.98 -14.83 11.10
C TYR A 106 0.49 -15.19 10.98
N VAL A 107 -0.44 -14.27 11.22
CA VAL A 107 -1.87 -14.52 11.07
C VAL A 107 -2.24 -14.79 9.61
N MET A 108 -1.69 -13.99 8.70
CA MET A 108 -1.91 -14.19 7.27
C MET A 108 -1.29 -15.51 6.79
N LYS A 109 -0.12 -15.87 7.32
CA LYS A 109 0.53 -17.14 7.03
C LYS A 109 -0.34 -18.31 7.48
N ASP A 110 -0.81 -18.30 8.74
CA ASP A 110 -1.68 -19.36 9.29
C ASP A 110 -2.98 -19.48 8.48
N TYR A 111 -3.60 -18.35 8.11
CA TYR A 111 -4.80 -18.34 7.25
C TYR A 111 -4.54 -18.96 5.87
N LEU A 112 -3.44 -18.59 5.21
CA LEU A 112 -3.10 -19.10 3.87
C LEU A 112 -2.72 -20.59 3.90
N GLU A 113 -2.08 -21.07 4.96
CA GLU A 113 -1.79 -22.49 5.15
C GLU A 113 -3.09 -23.30 5.31
N LEU A 114 -4.08 -22.76 6.00
CA LEU A 114 -5.41 -23.37 6.08
C LEU A 114 -6.16 -23.33 4.73
N LEU A 115 -5.98 -22.27 3.95
CA LEU A 115 -6.63 -22.08 2.66
C LEU A 115 -6.09 -23.03 1.58
N ASN A 116 -4.76 -23.12 1.43
CA ASN A 116 -4.11 -23.82 0.30
C ASN A 116 -2.83 -24.60 0.67
N GLY A 117 -2.41 -24.58 1.93
CA GLY A 117 -1.28 -25.39 2.42
C GLY A 117 0.11 -24.89 2.02
N ASN A 118 0.25 -23.83 1.22
CA ASN A 118 1.54 -23.35 0.73
C ASN A 118 1.73 -21.86 0.95
N THR A 119 2.88 -21.49 1.55
CA THR A 119 3.25 -20.10 1.83
C THR A 119 4.73 -19.82 1.55
N THR A 120 5.36 -20.64 0.70
CA THR A 120 6.80 -20.51 0.40
C THR A 120 7.08 -19.31 -0.51
N LYS A 121 8.25 -18.72 -0.34
CA LYS A 121 8.65 -17.53 -1.13
C LYS A 121 8.79 -17.84 -2.62
N GLU A 122 9.11 -19.06 -2.96
CA GLU A 122 9.27 -19.54 -4.33
C GLU A 122 7.99 -19.37 -5.16
N ASP A 123 6.82 -19.39 -4.49
CA ASP A 123 5.52 -19.21 -5.13
C ASP A 123 5.07 -17.74 -5.18
N LEU A 124 5.86 -16.84 -4.61
CA LEU A 124 5.57 -15.42 -4.71
C LEU A 124 5.68 -14.93 -6.15
N ASN A 125 4.67 -14.18 -6.58
CA ASN A 125 4.66 -13.52 -7.87
C ASN A 125 5.98 -12.73 -8.11
N LYS A 126 6.65 -13.00 -9.22
CA LYS A 126 7.96 -12.39 -9.56
C LYS A 126 7.96 -10.86 -9.61
N HIS A 127 6.83 -10.24 -9.94
CA HIS A 127 6.70 -8.78 -9.97
C HIS A 127 6.58 -8.23 -8.56
N ALA A 128 5.88 -8.95 -7.68
CA ALA A 128 5.81 -8.62 -6.26
C ALA A 128 7.17 -8.77 -5.59
N ASP A 129 7.89 -9.88 -5.82
CA ASP A 129 9.24 -10.06 -5.28
C ASP A 129 10.20 -8.94 -5.71
N ARG A 130 10.19 -8.55 -6.99
CA ARG A 130 11.00 -7.43 -7.50
C ARG A 130 10.62 -6.07 -6.88
N PHE A 131 9.35 -5.86 -6.60
CA PHE A 131 8.89 -4.63 -5.96
C PHE A 131 9.25 -4.60 -4.48
N LEU A 132 8.98 -5.68 -3.74
CA LEU A 132 9.30 -5.77 -2.31
C LEU A 132 10.81 -5.72 -2.07
N SER A 133 11.62 -6.40 -2.89
CA SER A 133 13.07 -6.29 -2.83
C SER A 133 13.54 -4.86 -3.08
N TYR A 134 12.94 -4.15 -4.04
CA TYR A 134 13.24 -2.74 -4.30
C TYR A 134 12.95 -1.82 -3.11
N ILE A 135 11.88 -2.08 -2.36
CA ILE A 135 11.54 -1.33 -1.14
C ILE A 135 12.50 -1.70 0.00
N LEU A 136 12.82 -2.99 0.17
CA LEU A 136 13.75 -3.47 1.21
C LEU A 136 15.18 -2.96 1.01
N ASP A 137 15.61 -2.75 -0.24
CA ASP A 137 16.93 -2.18 -0.59
C ASP A 137 17.01 -0.67 -0.37
N ALA A 138 15.93 -0.03 0.12
CA ALA A 138 15.93 1.40 0.42
C ALA A 138 16.97 1.72 1.51
N ASN A 139 17.93 2.56 1.16
CA ASN A 139 19.09 2.91 2.00
C ASN A 139 18.96 4.25 2.74
N HIS A 140 17.77 4.86 2.72
CA HIS A 140 17.52 6.16 3.37
C HIS A 140 16.13 6.20 3.97
N ILE A 141 15.99 6.80 5.16
CA ILE A 141 14.71 6.92 5.89
C ILE A 141 13.58 7.45 5.00
N SER A 142 13.83 8.45 4.16
CA SER A 142 12.80 9.00 3.26
C SER A 142 12.26 7.98 2.27
N LYS A 143 13.13 7.11 1.72
CA LYS A 143 12.73 6.03 0.80
C LYS A 143 11.97 4.93 1.53
N LYS A 144 12.40 4.58 2.77
CA LYS A 144 11.70 3.59 3.60
C LYS A 144 10.29 4.06 3.95
N LEU A 145 10.15 5.28 4.49
CA LEU A 145 8.86 5.89 4.80
C LEU A 145 7.97 6.04 3.56
N LEU A 146 8.52 6.55 2.46
CA LEU A 146 7.75 6.71 1.24
C LEU A 146 7.32 5.36 0.66
N GLY A 147 8.24 4.40 0.58
CA GLY A 147 7.97 3.08 0.01
C GLY A 147 6.96 2.29 0.83
N MET A 148 7.11 2.26 2.13
CA MET A 148 6.24 1.48 3.00
C MET A 148 4.94 2.23 3.27
N GLN A 149 4.95 3.32 4.01
CA GLN A 149 3.74 3.98 4.50
C GLN A 149 2.94 4.71 3.41
N MET A 150 3.56 5.06 2.29
CA MET A 150 2.88 5.83 1.23
C MET A 150 2.64 5.05 -0.07
N MET A 151 3.31 3.90 -0.26
CA MET A 151 3.12 3.07 -1.45
C MET A 151 2.54 1.69 -1.10
N VAL A 152 3.17 0.94 -0.19
CA VAL A 152 2.75 -0.44 0.15
C VAL A 152 1.46 -0.43 0.97
N GLU A 153 1.43 0.23 2.14
CA GLU A 153 0.28 0.26 3.04
C GLU A 153 -1.02 0.77 2.38
N PRO A 154 -1.00 1.88 1.61
CA PRO A 154 -2.23 2.31 0.94
C PRO A 154 -2.72 1.33 -0.12
N LEU A 155 -1.82 0.54 -0.74
CA LEU A 155 -2.21 -0.52 -1.66
C LEU A 155 -2.84 -1.68 -0.90
N ALA A 156 -2.22 -2.13 0.20
CA ALA A 156 -2.75 -3.18 1.07
C ALA A 156 -4.15 -2.82 1.58
N LEU A 157 -4.34 -1.62 2.16
CA LEU A 157 -5.65 -1.09 2.56
C LEU A 157 -6.69 -1.10 1.43
N THR A 158 -6.26 -0.82 0.21
CA THR A 158 -7.15 -0.83 -0.95
C THR A 158 -7.61 -2.25 -1.27
N LEU A 159 -6.67 -3.21 -1.26
CA LEU A 159 -6.96 -4.63 -1.53
C LEU A 159 -7.82 -5.23 -0.41
N PHE A 160 -7.49 -5.00 0.85
CA PHE A 160 -8.28 -5.46 2.01
C PHE A 160 -9.74 -5.03 1.89
N ARG A 161 -9.96 -3.73 1.66
CA ARG A 161 -11.31 -3.18 1.51
C ARG A 161 -12.07 -3.81 0.34
N ILE A 162 -11.43 -3.95 -0.83
CA ILE A 162 -12.08 -4.48 -2.02
C ILE A 162 -12.45 -5.96 -1.83
N VAL A 163 -11.54 -6.76 -1.26
CA VAL A 163 -11.77 -8.18 -0.99
C VAL A 163 -12.86 -8.37 0.06
N ARG A 164 -12.82 -7.61 1.15
CA ARG A 164 -13.84 -7.62 2.19
C ARG A 164 -15.23 -7.22 1.66
N GLU A 165 -15.33 -6.20 0.82
CA GLU A 165 -16.60 -5.80 0.18
C GLU A 165 -17.17 -6.88 -0.75
N LYS A 166 -16.33 -7.78 -1.24
CA LYS A 166 -16.75 -8.95 -2.05
C LYS A 166 -17.16 -10.14 -1.20
N ASP A 167 -16.76 -10.17 0.06
CA ASP A 167 -17.05 -11.24 1.00
C ASP A 167 -16.73 -12.64 0.42
N VAL A 168 -15.50 -12.76 -0.11
CA VAL A 168 -15.04 -13.98 -0.79
C VAL A 168 -14.94 -15.16 0.19
N ASP A 169 -14.48 -14.87 1.40
CA ASP A 169 -14.45 -15.74 2.56
C ASP A 169 -14.75 -14.95 3.82
N PRO A 170 -15.75 -15.34 4.64
CA PRO A 170 -16.15 -14.57 5.81
C PRO A 170 -15.09 -14.56 6.93
N VAL A 171 -14.27 -15.61 7.07
CA VAL A 171 -13.14 -15.64 8.02
C VAL A 171 -12.14 -14.55 7.65
N LEU A 172 -11.75 -14.50 6.38
CA LEU A 172 -10.85 -13.45 5.89
C LEU A 172 -11.47 -12.06 6.04
N SER A 173 -12.75 -11.91 5.75
CA SER A 173 -13.46 -10.62 5.87
C SER A 173 -13.39 -10.05 7.30
N ASP A 174 -13.55 -10.89 8.32
CA ASP A 174 -13.42 -10.49 9.73
C ASP A 174 -11.95 -10.16 10.08
N LEU A 175 -10.98 -10.97 9.65
CA LEU A 175 -9.55 -10.70 9.86
C LEU A 175 -9.14 -9.34 9.27
N LEU A 176 -9.57 -9.04 8.05
CA LEU A 176 -9.22 -7.81 7.35
C LEU A 176 -9.74 -6.55 8.05
N ILE A 177 -10.78 -6.62 8.90
CA ILE A 177 -11.21 -5.50 9.74
C ILE A 177 -10.10 -5.09 10.70
N MET A 178 -9.43 -6.08 11.31
CA MET A 178 -8.35 -5.82 12.26
C MET A 178 -7.10 -5.28 11.56
N PHE A 179 -6.76 -5.85 10.40
CA PHE A 179 -5.67 -5.35 9.56
C PHE A 179 -5.93 -3.90 9.11
N GLU A 180 -7.10 -3.60 8.50
CA GLU A 180 -7.45 -2.24 8.05
C GLU A 180 -7.33 -1.20 9.18
N ARG A 181 -7.72 -1.57 10.41
CA ARG A 181 -7.61 -0.70 11.58
C ARG A 181 -6.16 -0.39 11.94
N ASP A 182 -5.29 -1.39 11.88
CA ASP A 182 -3.89 -1.25 12.22
C ASP A 182 -3.15 -0.48 11.10
N GLU A 183 -3.38 -0.82 9.82
CA GLU A 183 -2.81 -0.12 8.66
C GLU A 183 -3.16 1.38 8.60
N ALA A 184 -4.35 1.74 9.05
CA ALA A 184 -4.72 3.16 9.13
C ALA A 184 -3.77 3.97 10.03
N ARG A 185 -3.19 3.35 11.08
CA ARG A 185 -2.17 3.98 11.93
C ARG A 185 -0.83 4.09 11.22
N HIS A 186 -0.44 3.06 10.46
CA HIS A 186 0.81 3.02 9.70
C HIS A 186 0.84 4.11 8.62
N VAL A 187 -0.24 4.26 7.85
CA VAL A 187 -0.38 5.37 6.90
C VAL A 187 -0.36 6.73 7.61
N ALA A 188 -1.00 6.85 8.78
CA ALA A 188 -0.97 8.09 9.56
C ALA A 188 0.45 8.42 10.04
N PHE A 189 1.25 7.43 10.47
CA PHE A 189 2.65 7.59 10.83
C PHE A 189 3.45 8.19 9.66
N GLY A 190 3.37 7.60 8.47
CA GLY A 190 4.05 8.14 7.29
C GLY A 190 3.63 9.56 6.95
N THR A 191 2.31 9.82 6.98
CA THR A 191 1.75 11.15 6.67
C THR A 191 2.22 12.23 7.66
N LEU A 192 2.43 11.89 8.94
CA LEU A 192 2.87 12.83 9.96
C LEU A 192 4.39 13.02 9.96
N HIS A 193 5.17 11.96 9.77
CA HIS A 193 6.63 12.01 9.95
C HIS A 193 7.39 12.32 8.65
N LEU A 194 6.98 11.79 7.50
CA LEU A 194 7.67 11.98 6.22
C LEU A 194 7.93 13.47 5.88
N PRO A 195 6.98 14.40 6.11
CA PRO A 195 7.21 15.82 5.85
C PRO A 195 8.43 16.40 6.58
N SER A 196 8.67 15.99 7.83
CA SER A 196 9.82 16.45 8.62
C SER A 196 11.15 15.99 8.02
N VAL A 197 11.18 14.77 7.48
CA VAL A 197 12.35 14.20 6.78
C VAL A 197 12.59 14.92 5.46
N LEU A 198 11.53 15.16 4.67
CA LEU A 198 11.63 15.83 3.37
C LEU A 198 12.16 17.28 3.49
N ARG A 199 11.80 18.00 4.56
CA ARG A 199 12.29 19.36 4.80
C ARG A 199 13.80 19.44 4.98
N LYS A 200 14.42 18.40 5.55
CA LYS A 200 15.87 18.31 5.77
C LYS A 200 16.66 17.94 4.50
N MET A 201 15.98 17.51 3.43
CA MET A 201 16.63 17.03 2.21
C MET A 201 17.07 18.18 1.30
N THR A 202 18.25 18.00 0.69
CA THR A 202 18.76 18.88 -0.39
C THR A 202 18.00 18.64 -1.70
N THR A 203 18.09 19.58 -2.64
CA THR A 203 17.43 19.44 -3.95
C THR A 203 17.85 18.17 -4.70
N PRO A 204 19.16 17.79 -4.80
CA PRO A 204 19.53 16.53 -5.42
C PRO A 204 18.92 15.30 -4.77
N GLN A 205 18.86 15.26 -3.42
CA GLN A 205 18.22 14.15 -2.69
C GLN A 205 16.72 14.05 -2.99
N ARG A 206 16.03 15.19 -3.12
CA ARG A 206 14.62 15.22 -3.50
C ARG A 206 14.39 14.69 -4.91
N VAL A 207 15.24 15.06 -5.86
CA VAL A 207 15.18 14.54 -7.24
C VAL A 207 15.42 13.04 -7.27
N ASP A 208 16.42 12.54 -6.53
CA ASP A 208 16.68 11.09 -6.41
C ASP A 208 15.48 10.35 -5.82
N LEU A 209 14.87 10.89 -4.76
CA LEU A 209 13.67 10.32 -4.16
C LEU A 209 12.50 10.24 -5.16
N TRP A 210 12.31 11.27 -5.98
CA TRP A 210 11.29 11.30 -7.02
C TRP A 210 11.50 10.22 -8.08
N ILE A 211 12.74 10.09 -8.57
CA ILE A 211 13.10 9.05 -9.55
C ILE A 211 12.89 7.66 -8.94
N TRP A 212 13.29 7.49 -7.67
CA TRP A 212 13.09 6.25 -6.93
C TRP A 212 11.61 5.92 -6.77
N GLN A 213 10.79 6.88 -6.36
CA GLN A 213 9.34 6.69 -6.23
C GLN A 213 8.70 6.28 -7.56
N PHE A 214 9.05 6.97 -8.65
CA PHE A 214 8.51 6.63 -9.96
C PHE A 214 8.85 5.20 -10.39
N ARG A 215 10.10 4.77 -10.19
CA ARG A 215 10.51 3.39 -10.47
C ARG A 215 9.73 2.38 -9.63
N GLY A 216 9.54 2.67 -8.36
CA GLY A 216 8.72 1.84 -7.47
C GLY A 216 7.27 1.75 -7.95
N TYR A 217 6.67 2.88 -8.30
CA TYR A 217 5.32 2.95 -8.83
C TYR A 217 5.14 2.12 -10.12
N MET A 218 6.11 2.19 -11.05
CA MET A 218 6.08 1.37 -12.26
C MET A 218 6.17 -0.13 -11.97
N LYS A 219 6.88 -0.54 -10.90
CA LYS A 219 6.92 -1.94 -10.45
C LYS A 219 5.57 -2.36 -9.81
N GLN A 220 4.94 -1.48 -9.05
CA GLN A 220 3.61 -1.71 -8.47
C GLN A 220 2.55 -2.00 -9.55
N PHE A 221 2.60 -1.27 -10.67
CA PHE A 221 1.72 -1.55 -11.81
C PHE A 221 1.88 -2.96 -12.36
N GLN A 222 3.12 -3.45 -12.45
CA GLN A 222 3.37 -4.81 -12.95
C GLN A 222 2.72 -5.88 -12.06
N ILE A 223 2.62 -5.62 -10.75
CA ILE A 223 1.89 -6.50 -9.83
C ILE A 223 0.40 -6.50 -10.20
N LEU A 224 -0.22 -5.33 -10.32
CA LEU A 224 -1.64 -5.23 -10.62
C LEU A 224 -2.01 -5.92 -11.94
N TYR A 225 -1.19 -5.77 -12.99
CA TYR A 225 -1.37 -6.49 -14.25
C TYR A 225 -1.26 -8.01 -14.08
N SER A 226 -0.31 -8.49 -13.30
CA SER A 226 -0.12 -9.92 -13.10
C SER A 226 -1.20 -10.59 -12.27
N LEU A 227 -2.07 -9.80 -11.62
CA LEU A 227 -3.20 -10.26 -10.81
C LEU A 227 -4.56 -10.08 -11.51
N GLU A 228 -4.61 -9.58 -12.76
CA GLU A 228 -5.88 -9.30 -13.44
C GLU A 228 -6.79 -10.53 -13.48
N GLU A 229 -6.27 -11.68 -13.88
CA GLU A 229 -7.01 -12.94 -13.91
C GLU A 229 -7.53 -13.35 -12.53
N SER A 230 -6.69 -13.24 -11.49
CA SER A 230 -7.11 -13.53 -10.11
C SER A 230 -8.23 -12.58 -9.63
N PHE A 231 -8.14 -11.31 -9.97
CA PHE A 231 -9.21 -10.35 -9.64
C PHE A 231 -10.52 -10.70 -10.36
N GLU A 232 -10.47 -11.00 -11.65
CA GLU A 232 -11.67 -11.36 -12.44
C GLU A 232 -12.32 -12.62 -11.91
N GLN A 233 -11.53 -13.63 -11.56
CA GLN A 233 -12.01 -14.88 -10.99
C GLN A 233 -12.76 -14.66 -9.67
N LEU A 234 -12.31 -13.71 -8.85
CA LEU A 234 -13.01 -13.28 -7.63
C LEU A 234 -14.18 -12.31 -7.89
N GLY A 235 -14.47 -11.99 -9.15
CA GLY A 235 -15.50 -11.01 -9.52
C GLY A 235 -15.11 -9.57 -9.13
N ILE A 236 -13.82 -9.29 -9.02
CA ILE A 236 -13.28 -7.96 -8.79
C ILE A 236 -12.84 -7.38 -10.13
N ARG A 237 -13.36 -6.22 -10.52
CA ARG A 237 -12.91 -5.55 -11.74
C ARG A 237 -11.49 -5.00 -11.58
N PRO A 238 -10.48 -5.42 -12.38
CA PRO A 238 -9.10 -4.95 -12.26
C PRO A 238 -8.99 -3.42 -12.33
N ARG A 239 -9.79 -2.79 -13.17
CA ARG A 239 -9.86 -1.33 -13.29
C ARG A 239 -10.21 -0.63 -11.97
N ARG A 240 -11.10 -1.21 -11.16
CA ARG A 240 -11.45 -0.67 -9.85
C ARG A 240 -10.25 -0.66 -8.91
N VAL A 241 -9.45 -1.73 -8.93
CA VAL A 241 -8.22 -1.84 -8.12
C VAL A 241 -7.21 -0.80 -8.57
N TYR A 242 -6.99 -0.68 -9.89
CA TYR A 242 -6.10 0.31 -10.47
C TYR A 242 -6.49 1.75 -10.07
N GLU A 243 -7.75 2.14 -10.30
CA GLU A 243 -8.24 3.50 -10.01
C GLU A 243 -8.14 3.84 -8.50
N ALA A 244 -8.42 2.86 -7.63
CA ALA A 244 -8.29 3.04 -6.19
C ALA A 244 -6.81 3.19 -5.76
N ALA A 245 -5.91 2.34 -6.26
CA ALA A 245 -4.47 2.44 -6.01
C ALA A 245 -3.90 3.76 -6.54
N ARG A 246 -4.28 4.15 -7.76
CA ARG A 246 -3.91 5.43 -8.37
C ARG A 246 -4.31 6.64 -7.50
N LYS A 247 -5.55 6.65 -7.00
CA LYS A 247 -6.03 7.72 -6.11
C LYS A 247 -5.20 7.81 -4.84
N LYS A 248 -4.82 6.69 -4.25
CA LYS A 248 -3.97 6.66 -3.05
C LYS A 248 -2.56 7.17 -3.35
N GLN A 249 -1.97 6.77 -4.48
CA GLN A 249 -0.67 7.27 -4.91
C GLN A 249 -0.67 8.79 -5.17
N LEU A 250 -1.71 9.31 -5.82
CA LEU A 250 -1.86 10.75 -6.00
C LEU A 250 -1.91 11.50 -4.66
N ASN A 251 -2.63 10.96 -3.67
CA ASN A 251 -2.66 11.59 -2.34
C ASN A 251 -1.28 11.62 -1.70
N ALA A 252 -0.50 10.53 -1.79
CA ALA A 252 0.86 10.47 -1.29
C ALA A 252 1.78 11.49 -1.98
N ILE A 253 1.69 11.56 -3.30
CA ILE A 253 2.44 12.50 -4.12
C ILE A 253 2.08 13.96 -3.75
N ASN A 254 0.79 14.26 -3.58
CA ASN A 254 0.34 15.60 -3.21
C ASN A 254 0.88 16.03 -1.83
N ILE A 255 0.87 15.13 -0.85
CA ILE A 255 1.46 15.40 0.47
C ILE A 255 2.93 15.76 0.34
N MET A 256 3.70 15.00 -0.43
CA MET A 256 5.13 15.25 -0.63
C MET A 256 5.40 16.57 -1.34
N ALA A 257 4.66 16.85 -2.38
CA ALA A 257 4.87 18.03 -3.20
C ALA A 257 4.50 19.33 -2.47
N ASP A 258 3.42 19.33 -1.68
CA ASP A 258 3.06 20.45 -0.80
C ASP A 258 4.19 20.77 0.19
N GLU A 259 4.83 19.72 0.76
CA GLU A 259 5.94 19.91 1.69
C GLU A 259 7.25 20.34 1.01
N MET A 260 7.47 19.94 -0.23
CA MET A 260 8.69 20.29 -0.97
C MET A 260 8.59 21.62 -1.72
N GLY A 261 7.41 22.22 -1.81
CA GLY A 261 7.17 23.44 -2.55
C GLY A 261 7.42 23.30 -4.07
N ILE A 262 7.24 22.10 -4.61
CA ILE A 262 7.49 21.79 -6.03
C ILE A 262 6.17 21.88 -6.79
N GLN A 263 6.12 22.64 -7.87
CA GLN A 263 4.99 22.64 -8.79
C GLN A 263 4.99 21.39 -9.70
N TYR A 264 3.83 20.89 -9.99
CA TYR A 264 3.47 19.53 -10.41
C TYR A 264 3.53 19.11 -11.90
N PRO A 265 4.06 19.84 -12.89
CA PRO A 265 3.97 19.42 -14.29
C PRO A 265 4.59 18.05 -14.53
N PHE A 266 5.66 17.73 -13.79
CA PHE A 266 6.35 16.44 -13.93
C PHE A 266 5.53 15.27 -13.37
N ILE A 267 4.84 15.47 -12.25
CA ILE A 267 3.99 14.43 -11.63
C ILE A 267 2.78 14.16 -12.50
N ASP A 268 2.16 15.21 -12.99
CA ASP A 268 1.01 15.09 -13.87
C ASP A 268 1.40 14.31 -15.14
N ALA A 269 2.54 14.64 -15.74
CA ALA A 269 3.09 13.89 -16.88
C ALA A 269 3.35 12.41 -16.54
N MET A 270 3.92 12.14 -15.37
CA MET A 270 4.13 10.76 -14.91
C MET A 270 2.82 10.00 -14.72
N MET A 271 1.81 10.62 -14.13
CA MET A 271 0.50 9.99 -13.93
C MET A 271 -0.21 9.76 -15.26
N ARG A 272 -0.12 10.67 -16.22
CA ARG A 272 -0.64 10.50 -17.59
C ARG A 272 0.04 9.34 -18.32
N ILE A 273 1.37 9.22 -18.22
CA ILE A 273 2.11 8.07 -18.79
C ILE A 273 1.65 6.75 -18.16
N SER A 274 1.43 6.75 -16.84
CA SER A 274 0.93 5.58 -16.13
C SER A 274 -0.50 5.20 -16.57
N ASP A 275 -1.37 6.19 -16.69
CA ASP A 275 -2.74 5.99 -17.18
C ASP A 275 -2.76 5.47 -18.63
N ALA A 276 -1.93 6.05 -19.50
CA ALA A 276 -1.80 5.59 -20.88
C ALA A 276 -1.29 4.15 -20.96
N ARG A 277 -0.30 3.81 -20.14
CA ARG A 277 0.22 2.44 -20.05
C ARG A 277 -0.84 1.48 -19.54
N TYR A 278 -1.65 1.88 -18.57
CA TYR A 278 -2.78 1.07 -18.11
C TYR A 278 -3.76 0.79 -19.27
N GLU A 279 -4.19 1.82 -19.99
CA GLU A 279 -5.10 1.65 -21.12
C GLU A 279 -4.54 0.73 -22.24
N LEU A 280 -3.21 0.71 -22.43
CA LEU A 280 -2.56 -0.18 -23.39
C LEU A 280 -2.39 -1.62 -22.87
N GLY A 281 -2.11 -1.77 -21.59
CA GLY A 281 -1.75 -3.04 -20.95
C GLY A 281 -2.94 -3.94 -20.59
N THR A 282 -4.10 -3.38 -20.27
CA THR A 282 -5.28 -4.12 -19.82
C THR A 282 -5.89 -4.98 -20.93
N ALA A 283 -5.69 -6.28 -20.84
CA ALA A 283 -6.28 -7.26 -21.77
C ALA A 283 -7.74 -7.60 -21.38
N SER A 284 -8.08 -7.44 -20.10
CA SER A 284 -9.32 -7.87 -19.48
C SER A 284 -10.58 -7.03 -19.82
N GLU A 285 -10.40 -5.86 -20.41
CA GLU A 285 -11.52 -5.13 -20.95
C GLU A 285 -11.65 -5.50 -22.43
N ASP A 286 -12.78 -6.07 -22.86
CA ASP A 286 -13.14 -6.45 -24.24
C ASP A 286 -13.15 -5.26 -25.23
N ARG A 287 -12.04 -4.51 -25.25
CA ARG A 287 -11.87 -3.35 -26.09
C ARG A 287 -10.92 -3.63 -27.24
N PRO A 288 -11.35 -3.33 -28.47
CA PRO A 288 -10.45 -3.42 -29.61
C PRO A 288 -9.17 -2.62 -29.41
N TYR A 289 -8.03 -3.18 -29.82
CA TYR A 289 -6.71 -2.58 -29.64
C TYR A 289 -6.63 -1.10 -30.07
N LEU A 290 -7.32 -0.73 -31.15
CA LEU A 290 -7.39 0.66 -31.63
C LEU A 290 -8.08 1.61 -30.63
N GLN A 291 -9.09 1.14 -29.90
CA GLN A 291 -9.72 1.96 -28.85
C GLN A 291 -8.78 2.14 -27.64
N ARG A 292 -7.97 1.14 -27.31
CA ARG A 292 -6.97 1.21 -26.26
C ARG A 292 -5.89 2.24 -26.61
N ILE A 293 -5.37 2.22 -27.84
CA ILE A 293 -4.43 3.24 -28.36
C ILE A 293 -5.04 4.64 -28.27
N ARG A 294 -6.25 4.82 -28.75
CA ARG A 294 -6.93 6.11 -28.71
C ARG A 294 -7.01 6.67 -27.28
N ARG A 295 -7.48 5.86 -26.32
CA ARG A 295 -7.57 6.28 -24.91
C ARG A 295 -6.22 6.56 -24.30
N ALA A 296 -5.20 5.75 -24.58
CA ALA A 296 -3.85 5.99 -24.12
C ALA A 296 -3.31 7.33 -24.63
N THR A 297 -3.57 7.64 -25.91
CA THR A 297 -3.21 8.92 -26.51
C THR A 297 -3.94 10.09 -25.85
N GLU A 298 -5.26 9.96 -25.63
CA GLU A 298 -6.07 10.95 -24.91
C GLU A 298 -5.53 11.23 -23.51
N LYS A 299 -5.04 10.19 -22.78
CA LYS A 299 -4.44 10.34 -21.44
C LYS A 299 -3.12 11.10 -21.46
N VAL A 300 -2.30 10.92 -22.50
CA VAL A 300 -1.01 11.64 -22.62
C VAL A 300 -1.23 13.11 -23.00
N LEU A 301 -2.24 13.38 -23.83
CA LEU A 301 -2.49 14.73 -24.37
C LEU A 301 -3.37 15.61 -23.46
N ALA A 302 -4.10 15.02 -22.51
CA ALA A 302 -4.97 15.74 -21.57
C ALA A 302 -4.17 16.52 -20.54
#